data_f384f5df038bcfe7a6fa4da8443532be
#
_entry.id   f384f5df038bcfe7a6fa4da8443532be
#
_cell.length_a   1.000
_cell.length_b   1.000
_cell.length_c   1.000
_cell.angle_alpha   90.00
_cell.angle_beta   90.00
_cell.angle_gamma   90.00
#
_symmetry.space_group_name_H-M   'P 1'
#
loop_
_entity.id
_entity.type
_entity.pdbx_description
1 polymer ?
#
loop_
_entity_poly.entity_id
_entity_poly.type
_entity_poly.pdbx_seq_one_letter_code
_entity_poly.pdbx_strand_id
1 'polypeptide(L)'
;MNILWDFDGTIFDTYPTIVKAFKELLTDQTISEEDILKQMKISSDVAIKHFDIEKSLFDKHFHVLEQKINPKDKPAFPHVEDVLSFADTNVIVTHKSRQSTLDILAFFNMEHYFTEIITKDDGYKRKPDSGAYAYLHDKHQIDLVIGDRELDLKPARELGIKTCAFQNDDIEADYHLTSYDQFFTTVVNKNS
;
A
#
# COMPACT_ATOMS: atom_id res chain seq x y z
N MET A 1 18.14 6.21 -7.07
CA MET A 1 17.45 5.79 -5.84
C MET A 1 16.53 4.62 -6.19
N ASN A 2 16.59 3.52 -5.42
CA ASN A 2 15.76 2.33 -5.60
C ASN A 2 14.67 2.31 -4.53
N ILE A 3 13.40 2.28 -4.96
CA ILE A 3 12.27 2.46 -4.06
C ILE A 3 11.39 1.20 -4.02
N LEU A 4 11.06 0.74 -2.82
CA LEU A 4 10.06 -0.27 -2.57
C LEU A 4 8.76 0.40 -2.13
N TRP A 5 7.67 0.03 -2.77
CA TRP A 5 6.35 0.63 -2.59
C TRP A 5 5.35 -0.34 -1.98
N ASP A 6 4.55 0.14 -1.04
CA ASP A 6 3.20 -0.40 -0.85
C ASP A 6 2.29 0.05 -1.99
N PHE A 7 1.12 -0.56 -2.15
CA PHE A 7 0.22 -0.33 -3.26
C PHE A 7 -1.04 0.45 -2.87
N ASP A 8 -1.84 -0.13 -1.96
CA ASP A 8 -3.15 0.40 -1.55
C ASP A 8 -2.99 1.55 -0.55
N GLY A 9 -3.46 2.75 -0.90
CA GLY A 9 -3.28 3.94 -0.05
C GLY A 9 -1.89 4.58 -0.17
N THR A 10 -1.04 4.07 -1.06
CA THR A 10 0.31 4.58 -1.31
C THR A 10 0.49 4.97 -2.77
N ILE A 11 0.45 4.07 -3.73
CA ILE A 11 0.48 4.40 -5.17
C ILE A 11 -0.91 4.81 -5.64
N PHE A 12 -1.93 4.07 -5.20
CA PHE A 12 -3.33 4.25 -5.61
C PHE A 12 -4.24 4.54 -4.43
N ASP A 13 -5.16 5.49 -4.60
CA ASP A 13 -6.22 5.79 -3.65
C ASP A 13 -7.34 4.73 -3.74
N THR A 14 -7.10 3.60 -3.10
CA THR A 14 -8.02 2.45 -3.10
C THR A 14 -8.93 2.41 -1.88
N TYR A 15 -8.63 3.16 -0.82
CA TYR A 15 -9.40 3.12 0.42
C TYR A 15 -10.88 3.47 0.27
N PRO A 16 -11.32 4.44 -0.54
CA PRO A 16 -12.75 4.71 -0.70
C PRO A 16 -13.54 3.49 -1.16
N THR A 17 -12.96 2.68 -2.07
CA THR A 17 -13.60 1.45 -2.55
C THR A 17 -13.54 0.32 -1.55
N ILE A 18 -12.43 0.19 -0.82
CA ILE A 18 -12.23 -0.83 0.23
C ILE A 18 -13.18 -0.58 1.40
N VAL A 19 -13.27 0.66 1.88
CA VAL A 19 -14.15 1.07 2.98
C VAL A 19 -15.61 0.84 2.64
N LYS A 20 -16.03 1.20 1.42
CA LYS A 20 -17.38 0.95 0.94
C LYS A 20 -17.71 -0.54 0.92
N ALA A 21 -16.81 -1.36 0.40
CA ALA A 21 -16.94 -2.82 0.39
C ALA A 21 -17.02 -3.41 1.81
N PHE A 22 -16.22 -2.86 2.75
CA PHE A 22 -16.26 -3.26 4.14
C PHE A 22 -17.61 -2.89 4.80
N LYS A 23 -18.11 -1.70 4.53
CA LYS A 23 -19.38 -1.21 5.07
C LYS A 23 -20.57 -2.09 4.66
N GLU A 24 -20.55 -2.69 3.46
CA GLU A 24 -21.60 -3.62 3.01
C GLU A 24 -21.71 -4.88 3.89
N LEU A 25 -20.65 -5.23 4.63
CA LEU A 25 -20.64 -6.39 5.54
C LEU A 25 -21.13 -6.06 6.95
N LEU A 26 -21.23 -4.78 7.31
CA LEU A 26 -21.65 -4.36 8.63
C LEU A 26 -23.17 -4.49 8.78
N THR A 27 -23.60 -5.04 9.93
CA THR A 27 -25.02 -5.04 10.32
C THR A 27 -25.45 -3.66 10.79
N ASP A 28 -24.56 -2.95 11.48
CA ASP A 28 -24.79 -1.57 11.92
C ASP A 28 -24.33 -0.56 10.86
N GLN A 29 -25.29 -0.03 10.11
CA GLN A 29 -25.05 0.95 9.06
C GLN A 29 -24.79 2.38 9.60
N THR A 30 -24.86 2.61 10.91
CA THR A 30 -24.54 3.91 11.53
C THR A 30 -23.04 4.14 11.69
N ILE A 31 -22.23 3.07 11.62
CA ILE A 31 -20.77 3.16 11.66
C ILE A 31 -20.27 4.02 10.49
N SER A 32 -19.47 5.02 10.79
CA SER A 32 -18.97 5.94 9.77
C SER A 32 -17.88 5.29 8.90
N GLU A 33 -17.74 5.78 7.67
CA GLU A 33 -16.64 5.35 6.79
C GLU A 33 -15.27 5.76 7.35
N GLU A 34 -15.21 6.86 8.10
CA GLU A 34 -14.00 7.33 8.79
C GLU A 34 -13.56 6.34 9.88
N ASP A 35 -14.49 5.81 10.68
CA ASP A 35 -14.18 4.80 11.70
C ASP A 35 -13.68 3.51 11.07
N ILE A 36 -14.29 3.08 9.95
CA ILE A 36 -13.82 1.92 9.19
C ILE A 36 -12.41 2.17 8.66
N LEU A 37 -12.18 3.30 8.01
CA LEU A 37 -10.88 3.67 7.45
C LEU A 37 -9.78 3.68 8.52
N LYS A 38 -10.08 4.25 9.70
CA LYS A 38 -9.15 4.29 10.83
C LYS A 38 -8.67 2.89 11.23
N GLN A 39 -9.58 1.91 11.32
CA GLN A 39 -9.20 0.54 11.64
C GLN A 39 -8.48 -0.16 10.48
N MET A 40 -8.91 0.09 9.25
CA MET A 40 -8.28 -0.46 8.04
C MET A 40 -6.85 0.03 7.84
N LYS A 41 -6.55 1.28 8.22
CA LYS A 41 -5.19 1.84 8.19
C LYS A 41 -4.26 1.19 9.21
N ILE A 42 -4.78 0.57 10.28
CA ILE A 42 -3.96 -0.29 11.14
C ILE A 42 -3.71 -1.62 10.42
N SER A 43 -4.77 -2.36 10.13
CA SER A 43 -4.76 -3.52 9.22
C SER A 43 -6.19 -4.02 8.96
N SER A 44 -6.40 -4.78 7.87
CA SER A 44 -7.69 -5.44 7.62
C SER A 44 -8.07 -6.42 8.74
N ASP A 45 -7.10 -7.13 9.33
CA ASP A 45 -7.36 -8.07 10.44
C ASP A 45 -7.81 -7.34 11.72
N VAL A 46 -7.28 -6.13 11.98
CA VAL A 46 -7.74 -5.27 13.08
C VAL A 46 -9.16 -4.79 12.84
N ALA A 47 -9.47 -4.32 11.65
CA ALA A 47 -10.81 -3.86 11.30
C ALA A 47 -11.84 -5.01 11.41
N ILE A 48 -11.54 -6.18 10.85
CA ILE A 48 -12.38 -7.38 10.92
C ILE A 48 -12.69 -7.74 12.38
N LYS A 49 -11.67 -7.75 13.24
CA LYS A 49 -11.84 -8.04 14.66
C LYS A 49 -12.62 -6.96 15.41
N HIS A 50 -12.34 -5.69 15.11
CA HIS A 50 -12.98 -4.55 15.78
C HIS A 50 -14.49 -4.51 15.52
N PHE A 51 -14.91 -4.82 14.31
CA PHE A 51 -16.31 -4.81 13.90
C PHE A 51 -16.99 -6.19 13.95
N ASP A 52 -16.34 -7.18 14.56
CA ASP A 52 -16.86 -8.55 14.75
C ASP A 52 -17.34 -9.21 13.44
N ILE A 53 -16.54 -9.06 12.38
CA ILE A 53 -16.84 -9.67 11.09
C ILE A 53 -16.14 -11.04 11.01
N GLU A 54 -16.85 -12.05 10.51
CA GLU A 54 -16.23 -13.34 10.23
C GLU A 54 -15.20 -13.21 9.08
N LYS A 55 -13.94 -13.60 9.32
CA LYS A 55 -12.85 -13.44 8.35
C LYS A 55 -13.14 -14.14 7.02
N SER A 56 -13.70 -15.33 7.04
CA SER A 56 -14.05 -16.08 5.82
C SER A 56 -15.11 -15.38 4.98
N LEU A 57 -16.08 -14.73 5.65
CA LEU A 57 -17.10 -13.91 5.01
C LEU A 57 -16.48 -12.66 4.36
N PHE A 58 -15.57 -11.98 5.09
CA PHE A 58 -14.85 -10.84 4.57
C PHE A 58 -14.03 -11.21 3.34
N ASP A 59 -13.19 -12.25 3.44
CA ASP A 59 -12.30 -12.66 2.36
C ASP A 59 -13.08 -13.01 1.08
N LYS A 60 -14.19 -13.74 1.23
CA LYS A 60 -15.07 -14.10 0.11
C LYS A 60 -15.75 -12.89 -0.52
N HIS A 61 -16.34 -12.01 0.31
CA HIS A 61 -17.04 -10.82 -0.15
C HIS A 61 -16.08 -9.83 -0.80
N PHE A 62 -14.95 -9.59 -0.16
CA PHE A 62 -13.92 -8.69 -0.65
C PHE A 62 -13.36 -9.14 -2.00
N HIS A 63 -13.11 -10.44 -2.16
CA HIS A 63 -12.64 -10.99 -3.44
C HIS A 63 -13.65 -10.74 -4.58
N VAL A 64 -14.95 -10.97 -4.33
CA VAL A 64 -16.00 -10.73 -5.31
C VAL A 64 -16.13 -9.24 -5.65
N LEU A 65 -16.03 -8.36 -4.65
CA LEU A 65 -16.13 -6.92 -4.84
C LEU A 65 -14.89 -6.37 -5.56
N GLU A 66 -13.71 -6.82 -5.19
CA GLU A 66 -12.46 -6.40 -5.82
C GLU A 66 -12.47 -6.63 -7.34
N GLN A 67 -13.07 -7.76 -7.78
CA GLN A 67 -13.26 -8.07 -9.20
C GLN A 67 -14.30 -7.17 -9.90
N LYS A 68 -15.28 -6.65 -9.16
CA LYS A 68 -16.35 -5.81 -9.72
C LYS A 68 -16.01 -4.33 -9.74
N ILE A 69 -15.09 -3.87 -8.88
CA ILE A 69 -14.71 -2.46 -8.80
C ILE A 69 -13.88 -2.10 -10.03
N ASN A 70 -14.36 -1.12 -10.77
CA ASN A 70 -13.63 -0.63 -11.94
C ASN A 70 -12.28 -0.01 -11.50
N PRO A 71 -11.16 -0.33 -12.14
CA PRO A 71 -9.87 0.30 -11.84
C PRO A 71 -9.89 1.83 -11.85
N LYS A 72 -10.73 2.46 -12.68
CA LYS A 72 -10.90 3.93 -12.72
C LYS A 72 -11.30 4.54 -11.36
N ASP A 73 -11.97 3.75 -10.49
CA ASP A 73 -12.42 4.19 -9.16
C ASP A 73 -11.32 4.07 -8.10
N LYS A 74 -10.09 3.72 -8.52
CA LYS A 74 -8.88 3.59 -7.71
C LYS A 74 -7.76 4.40 -8.35
N PRO A 75 -7.87 5.74 -8.44
CA PRO A 75 -6.89 6.57 -9.15
C PRO A 75 -5.51 6.50 -8.50
N ALA A 76 -4.47 6.69 -9.29
CA ALA A 76 -3.14 6.93 -8.75
C ALA A 76 -3.12 8.28 -8.01
N PHE A 77 -2.34 8.37 -6.93
CA PHE A 77 -2.18 9.64 -6.23
C PHE A 77 -1.50 10.68 -7.14
N PRO A 78 -1.92 11.96 -7.05
CA PRO A 78 -1.29 13.03 -7.82
C PRO A 78 0.23 13.05 -7.61
N HIS A 79 0.99 13.29 -8.67
CA HIS A 79 2.46 13.39 -8.67
C HIS A 79 3.23 12.10 -8.32
N VAL A 80 2.56 10.95 -8.10
CA VAL A 80 3.27 9.69 -7.85
C VAL A 80 4.14 9.28 -9.05
N GLU A 81 3.66 9.53 -10.28
CA GLU A 81 4.43 9.21 -11.50
C GLU A 81 5.71 10.03 -11.63
N ASP A 82 5.76 11.24 -11.07
CA ASP A 82 6.98 12.06 -11.04
C ASP A 82 8.06 11.36 -10.19
N VAL A 83 7.65 10.76 -9.06
CA VAL A 83 8.55 9.99 -8.18
C VAL A 83 8.95 8.65 -8.79
N LEU A 84 7.99 7.94 -9.40
CA LEU A 84 8.27 6.68 -10.12
C LEU A 84 9.26 6.88 -11.26
N SER A 85 9.10 7.97 -12.02
CA SER A 85 10.02 8.33 -13.12
C SER A 85 11.41 8.75 -12.65
N PHE A 86 11.51 9.31 -11.45
CA PHE A 86 12.78 9.73 -10.85
C PHE A 86 13.60 8.54 -10.33
N ALA A 87 12.95 7.52 -9.83
CA ALA A 87 13.63 6.35 -9.27
C ALA A 87 14.33 5.53 -10.36
N ASP A 88 15.53 5.02 -10.04
CA ASP A 88 16.27 4.10 -10.93
C ASP A 88 15.58 2.73 -10.98
N THR A 89 14.99 2.31 -9.86
CA THR A 89 14.27 1.04 -9.73
C THR A 89 13.07 1.22 -8.82
N ASN A 90 11.91 0.76 -9.26
CA ASN A 90 10.71 0.64 -8.44
C ASN A 90 10.31 -0.82 -8.32
N VAL A 91 10.01 -1.26 -7.09
CA VAL A 91 9.47 -2.58 -6.80
C VAL A 91 8.25 -2.47 -5.87
N ILE A 92 7.34 -3.42 -5.93
CA ILE A 92 6.12 -3.42 -5.12
C ILE A 92 6.12 -4.63 -4.17
N VAL A 93 5.67 -4.41 -2.92
CA VAL A 93 5.20 -5.46 -2.01
C VAL A 93 3.78 -5.14 -1.56
N THR A 94 2.81 -5.98 -1.89
CA THR A 94 1.40 -5.75 -1.58
C THR A 94 0.67 -6.99 -1.06
N HIS A 95 -0.37 -6.79 -0.26
CA HIS A 95 -1.30 -7.85 0.15
C HIS A 95 -2.45 -8.08 -0.85
N LYS A 96 -2.47 -7.30 -1.94
CA LYS A 96 -3.41 -7.49 -3.06
C LYS A 96 -3.06 -8.74 -3.87
N SER A 97 -4.05 -9.32 -4.57
CA SER A 97 -3.79 -10.40 -5.51
C SER A 97 -2.99 -9.89 -6.72
N ARG A 98 -2.22 -10.78 -7.33
CA ARG A 98 -1.44 -10.46 -8.53
C ARG A 98 -2.34 -9.95 -9.65
N GLN A 99 -3.45 -10.63 -9.91
CA GLN A 99 -4.39 -10.23 -10.96
C GLN A 99 -4.91 -8.80 -10.73
N SER A 100 -5.41 -8.51 -9.52
CA SER A 100 -5.97 -7.19 -9.19
C SER A 100 -4.92 -6.07 -9.23
N THR A 101 -3.68 -6.38 -8.85
CA THR A 101 -2.56 -5.44 -8.94
C THR A 101 -2.25 -5.10 -10.40
N LEU A 102 -2.11 -6.12 -11.25
CA LEU A 102 -1.80 -5.93 -12.67
C LEU A 102 -2.94 -5.26 -13.43
N ASP A 103 -4.20 -5.59 -13.13
CA ASP A 103 -5.37 -4.95 -13.78
C ASP A 103 -5.40 -3.43 -13.53
N ILE A 104 -5.05 -2.99 -12.30
CA ILE A 104 -4.98 -1.56 -11.98
C ILE A 104 -3.80 -0.90 -12.68
N LEU A 105 -2.61 -1.51 -12.61
CA LEU A 105 -1.41 -0.98 -13.28
C LEU A 105 -1.61 -0.87 -14.79
N ALA A 106 -2.18 -1.90 -15.42
CA ALA A 106 -2.46 -1.90 -16.86
C ALA A 106 -3.48 -0.83 -17.25
N PHE A 107 -4.55 -0.65 -16.45
CA PHE A 107 -5.56 0.37 -16.70
C PHE A 107 -4.97 1.79 -16.75
N PHE A 108 -4.02 2.09 -15.86
CA PHE A 108 -3.34 3.38 -15.80
C PHE A 108 -2.05 3.43 -16.63
N ASN A 109 -1.72 2.34 -17.37
CA ASN A 109 -0.47 2.23 -18.15
C ASN A 109 0.80 2.43 -17.30
N MET A 110 0.80 1.94 -16.06
CA MET A 110 1.89 2.15 -15.09
C MET A 110 2.77 0.90 -14.86
N GLU A 111 2.50 -0.24 -15.52
CA GLU A 111 3.28 -1.48 -15.35
C GLU A 111 4.77 -1.28 -15.66
N HIS A 112 5.08 -0.42 -16.62
CA HIS A 112 6.43 -0.18 -17.11
C HIS A 112 7.36 0.49 -16.07
N TYR A 113 6.80 1.09 -15.01
CA TYR A 113 7.60 1.66 -13.93
C TYR A 113 8.21 0.61 -13.00
N PHE A 114 7.67 -0.61 -12.95
CA PHE A 114 8.01 -1.59 -11.92
C PHE A 114 8.85 -2.74 -12.46
N THR A 115 10.03 -2.91 -11.86
CA THR A 115 10.96 -4.00 -12.19
C THR A 115 10.50 -5.34 -11.60
N GLU A 116 9.90 -5.31 -10.41
CA GLU A 116 9.43 -6.51 -9.73
C GLU A 116 8.23 -6.21 -8.82
N ILE A 117 7.29 -7.15 -8.76
CA ILE A 117 6.07 -7.04 -7.97
C ILE A 117 5.89 -8.32 -7.15
N ILE A 118 5.86 -8.17 -5.82
CA ILE A 118 5.52 -9.25 -4.89
C ILE A 118 4.12 -9.00 -4.34
N THR A 119 3.26 -9.99 -4.47
CA THR A 119 1.85 -9.96 -4.08
C THR A 119 1.57 -11.05 -3.05
N LYS A 120 0.34 -11.11 -2.54
CA LYS A 120 -0.08 -12.20 -1.63
C LYS A 120 0.05 -13.61 -2.26
N ASP A 121 0.13 -13.69 -3.59
CA ASP A 121 0.12 -14.96 -4.33
C ASP A 121 1.55 -15.53 -4.52
N ASP A 122 2.59 -14.79 -4.10
CA ASP A 122 4.00 -15.17 -4.31
C ASP A 122 4.62 -15.97 -3.15
N GLY A 123 3.81 -16.40 -2.19
CA GLY A 123 4.23 -17.33 -1.13
C GLY A 123 5.01 -16.74 0.03
N TYR A 124 5.25 -15.44 0.05
CA TYR A 124 5.83 -14.74 1.21
C TYR A 124 4.80 -14.59 2.33
N LYS A 125 5.27 -14.55 3.57
CA LYS A 125 4.42 -14.18 4.69
C LYS A 125 3.95 -12.73 4.54
N ARG A 126 2.77 -12.46 5.12
CA ARG A 126 2.19 -11.11 5.08
C ARG A 126 3.03 -10.11 5.89
N LYS A 127 3.07 -8.85 5.45
CA LYS A 127 3.59 -7.73 6.25
C LYS A 127 2.94 -7.74 7.65
N PRO A 128 3.68 -7.52 8.72
CA PRO A 128 5.03 -6.95 8.78
C PRO A 128 6.19 -7.97 8.73
N ASP A 129 6.04 -9.17 8.15
CA ASP A 129 7.17 -10.07 7.92
C ASP A 129 8.14 -9.45 6.90
N SER A 130 9.44 -9.50 7.21
CA SER A 130 10.48 -8.85 6.41
C SER A 130 11.00 -9.69 5.23
N GLY A 131 10.53 -10.93 5.04
CA GLY A 131 11.09 -11.84 4.04
C GLY A 131 11.04 -11.33 2.61
N ALA A 132 9.90 -10.76 2.17
CA ALA A 132 9.78 -10.16 0.84
C ALA A 132 10.68 -8.92 0.67
N TYR A 133 10.79 -8.10 1.72
CA TYR A 133 11.63 -6.91 1.74
C TYR A 133 13.12 -7.26 1.67
N ALA A 134 13.56 -8.24 2.46
CA ALA A 134 14.95 -8.73 2.45
C ALA A 134 15.32 -9.25 1.06
N TYR A 135 14.47 -10.08 0.45
CA TYR A 135 14.68 -10.59 -0.91
C TYR A 135 14.86 -9.45 -1.94
N LEU A 136 13.96 -8.47 -1.93
CA LEU A 136 14.04 -7.33 -2.85
C LEU A 136 15.23 -6.43 -2.56
N HIS A 137 15.58 -6.23 -1.28
CA HIS A 137 16.72 -5.42 -0.88
C HIS A 137 18.05 -6.10 -1.30
N ASP A 138 18.19 -7.40 -1.11
CA ASP A 138 19.38 -8.16 -1.55
C ASP A 138 19.56 -8.05 -3.06
N LYS A 139 18.46 -8.07 -3.81
CA LYS A 139 18.48 -8.08 -5.27
C LYS A 139 18.63 -6.69 -5.90
N HIS A 140 17.95 -5.71 -5.34
CA HIS A 140 17.80 -4.38 -5.95
C HIS A 140 18.45 -3.24 -5.14
N GLN A 141 19.03 -3.52 -3.96
CA GLN A 141 19.65 -2.53 -3.09
C GLN A 141 18.70 -1.37 -2.79
N ILE A 142 17.57 -1.67 -2.14
CA ILE A 142 16.50 -0.69 -1.85
C ILE A 142 17.02 0.41 -0.92
N ASP A 143 16.85 1.66 -1.32
CA ASP A 143 17.26 2.85 -0.57
C ASP A 143 16.12 3.38 0.32
N LEU A 144 14.87 3.24 -0.15
CA LEU A 144 13.69 3.83 0.48
C LEU A 144 12.48 2.90 0.37
N VAL A 145 11.72 2.80 1.44
CA VAL A 145 10.39 2.16 1.44
C VAL A 145 9.33 3.22 1.68
N ILE A 146 8.30 3.25 0.83
CA ILE A 146 7.15 4.16 0.97
C ILE A 146 5.90 3.34 1.25
N GLY A 147 5.16 3.72 2.29
CA GLY A 147 3.92 3.08 2.69
C GLY A 147 3.06 3.99 3.58
N ASP A 148 1.80 3.63 3.75
CA ASP A 148 0.85 4.43 4.53
C ASP A 148 0.52 3.84 5.91
N ARG A 149 1.07 2.65 6.24
CA ARG A 149 0.81 1.94 7.50
C ARG A 149 2.10 1.50 8.18
N GLU A 150 2.03 1.36 9.50
CA GLU A 150 3.13 0.83 10.30
C GLU A 150 3.63 -0.54 9.79
N LEU A 151 2.71 -1.41 9.38
CA LEU A 151 3.06 -2.73 8.88
C LEU A 151 3.84 -2.72 7.54
N ASP A 152 3.78 -1.61 6.80
CA ASP A 152 4.54 -1.44 5.56
C ASP A 152 5.96 -0.94 5.84
N LEU A 153 6.16 -0.14 6.89
CA LEU A 153 7.45 0.49 7.20
C LEU A 153 8.29 -0.30 8.22
N LYS A 154 7.65 -1.03 9.14
CA LYS A 154 8.35 -1.83 10.15
C LYS A 154 9.36 -2.81 9.54
N PRO A 155 9.04 -3.61 8.48
CA PRO A 155 10.01 -4.50 7.84
C PRO A 155 11.26 -3.78 7.32
N ALA A 156 11.08 -2.57 6.79
CA ALA A 156 12.16 -1.75 6.28
C ALA A 156 13.09 -1.29 7.40
N ARG A 157 12.52 -0.81 8.51
CA ARG A 157 13.32 -0.39 9.69
C ARG A 157 14.13 -1.55 10.27
N GLU A 158 13.56 -2.76 10.33
CA GLU A 158 14.27 -3.96 10.78
C GLU A 158 15.48 -4.30 9.89
N LEU A 159 15.44 -3.95 8.62
CA LEU A 159 16.52 -4.13 7.66
C LEU A 159 17.47 -2.91 7.54
N GLY A 160 17.21 -1.84 8.30
CA GLY A 160 18.00 -0.60 8.24
C GLY A 160 17.75 0.23 6.98
N ILE A 161 16.66 -0.01 6.26
CA ILE A 161 16.27 0.73 5.06
C ILE A 161 15.49 1.99 5.47
N LYS A 162 15.76 3.12 4.82
CA LYS A 162 15.02 4.37 5.04
C LYS A 162 13.52 4.22 4.75
N THR A 163 12.72 4.95 5.52
CA THR A 163 11.26 4.84 5.46
C THR A 163 10.60 6.19 5.18
N CYS A 164 9.51 6.16 4.44
CA CYS A 164 8.68 7.33 4.16
C CYS A 164 7.20 6.97 4.40
N ALA A 165 6.60 7.63 5.38
CA ALA A 165 5.17 7.53 5.65
C ALA A 165 4.40 8.43 4.69
N PHE A 166 3.42 7.87 3.98
CA PHE A 166 2.54 8.61 3.08
C PHE A 166 1.16 8.80 3.71
N GLN A 167 0.71 10.05 3.83
CA GLN A 167 -0.58 10.43 4.43
C GLN A 167 -0.86 9.79 5.81
N ASN A 168 0.19 9.65 6.62
CA ASN A 168 0.08 9.12 7.98
C ASN A 168 1.21 9.66 8.86
N ASP A 169 0.90 10.69 9.64
CA ASP A 169 1.86 11.34 10.53
C ASP A 169 1.99 10.63 11.89
N ASP A 170 1.13 9.63 12.18
CA ASP A 170 1.08 8.93 13.47
C ASP A 170 2.06 7.74 13.56
N ILE A 171 2.71 7.37 12.45
CA ILE A 171 3.65 6.24 12.40
C ILE A 171 5.10 6.71 12.32
N GLU A 172 6.02 5.93 12.90
CA GLU A 172 7.44 6.24 12.87
C GLU A 172 8.04 6.06 11.46
N ALA A 173 8.67 7.12 10.93
CA ALA A 173 9.37 7.09 9.66
C ALA A 173 10.49 8.14 9.60
N ASP A 174 11.47 7.95 8.69
CA ASP A 174 12.52 8.94 8.42
C ASP A 174 11.95 10.19 7.74
N TYR A 175 10.93 10.00 6.91
CA TYR A 175 10.25 11.07 6.15
C TYR A 175 8.73 10.91 6.23
N HIS A 176 8.01 12.04 6.16
CA HIS A 176 6.56 12.08 6.08
C HIS A 176 6.14 12.93 4.90
N LEU A 177 5.19 12.44 4.11
CA LEU A 177 4.62 13.12 2.96
C LEU A 177 3.10 13.11 3.05
N THR A 178 2.48 14.25 2.86
CA THR A 178 1.03 14.37 2.69
C THR A 178 0.63 14.35 1.21
N SER A 179 1.58 14.65 0.31
CA SER A 179 1.43 14.61 -1.15
C SER A 179 2.79 14.38 -1.82
N TYR A 180 2.84 13.75 -2.99
CA TYR A 180 4.08 13.44 -3.71
C TYR A 180 4.79 14.66 -4.32
N ASP A 181 4.14 15.82 -4.47
CA ASP A 181 4.81 17.07 -4.85
C ASP A 181 5.89 17.50 -3.83
N GLN A 182 5.77 17.05 -2.58
CA GLN A 182 6.74 17.30 -1.51
C GLN A 182 7.97 16.37 -1.57
N PHE A 183 7.95 15.29 -2.37
CA PHE A 183 8.97 14.26 -2.36
C PHE A 183 10.38 14.83 -2.57
N PHE A 184 10.56 15.65 -3.58
CA PHE A 184 11.88 16.19 -3.93
C PHE A 184 12.45 17.12 -2.86
N THR A 185 11.61 17.90 -2.21
CA THR A 185 12.05 18.82 -1.15
C THR A 185 12.28 18.11 0.18
N THR A 186 11.51 17.07 0.48
CA THR A 186 11.54 16.38 1.78
C THR A 186 12.53 15.23 1.80
N VAL A 187 12.59 14.45 0.72
CA VAL A 187 13.38 13.22 0.67
C VAL A 187 14.72 13.45 -0.06
N VAL A 188 14.69 14.04 -1.25
CA VAL A 188 15.91 14.18 -2.09
C VAL A 188 16.84 15.26 -1.54
N ASN A 189 16.33 16.47 -1.31
CA ASN A 189 17.18 17.60 -0.88
C ASN A 189 17.71 17.49 0.54
N LYS A 190 17.12 16.66 1.42
CA LYS A 190 17.67 16.40 2.76
C LYS A 190 18.85 15.43 2.76
N ASN A 191 19.06 14.72 1.65
CA ASN A 191 20.18 13.76 1.49
C ASN A 191 21.33 14.34 0.65
N SER A 192 21.22 15.58 0.20
CA SER A 192 22.26 16.34 -0.52
C SER A 192 22.99 17.28 0.44
#